data_5e5b9ca48e063949349d7df1f3136545
#
_entry.id   5e5b9ca48e063949349d7df1f3136545
#
_cell.length_a   1.000
_cell.length_b   1.000
_cell.length_c   1.000
_cell.angle_alpha   90.00
_cell.angle_beta   90.00
_cell.angle_gamma   90.00
#
_symmetry.space_group_name_H-M   'P 1'
#
loop_
_entity.id
_entity.type
_entity.pdbx_description
1 polymer ?
#
loop_
_entity_poly.entity_id
_entity_poly.type
_entity_poly.pdbx_seq_one_letter_code
_entity_poly.pdbx_strand_id
1 'polypeptide(L)'
;MINIFNVVEEVYTKCASLLKQDKISDYRIILNYNNLVDVYIILGSVSQDEIIDVFSSYNDVNLSCFTADEANSDDFLESFIFESKEKVNIDSTRRHLSNLLNPVKKKNNDIPVVTFYSYKGGVGRSTTLASCASFLAINHKKKIVILDCDFEAPGFTNFFLKDPCSPIYSNGLIEYFMDDNEEDKSVTNYCWEVSKQYSGEGEIYVFPAGNLEDEESIGNLFHTNLEHYLNGLTRLDFFSPDTLVNQFEILIKRINDQLGP
;
A
#
# COMPACT_ATOMS: atom_id res chain seq x y z
N MET A 1 -21.18 18.45 3.47
CA MET A 1 -20.35 17.33 3.96
C MET A 1 -18.93 17.83 3.93
N ILE A 2 -18.30 17.99 5.08
CA ILE A 2 -16.90 18.46 5.16
C ILE A 2 -16.04 17.33 4.58
N ASN A 3 -15.15 17.68 3.67
CA ASN A 3 -14.21 16.71 3.13
C ASN A 3 -13.10 16.51 4.17
N ILE A 4 -13.08 15.37 4.84
CA ILE A 4 -12.11 15.05 5.89
C ILE A 4 -10.65 15.22 5.44
N PHE A 5 -10.38 15.06 4.14
CA PHE A 5 -9.05 15.26 3.57
C PHE A 5 -8.60 16.72 3.63
N ASN A 6 -9.52 17.65 3.44
CA ASN A 6 -9.21 19.08 3.61
C ASN A 6 -8.85 19.37 5.08
N VAL A 7 -9.54 18.71 6.03
CA VAL A 7 -9.23 18.84 7.46
C VAL A 7 -7.82 18.32 7.76
N VAL A 8 -7.46 17.14 7.23
CA VAL A 8 -6.11 16.55 7.39
C VAL A 8 -5.04 17.48 6.82
N GLU A 9 -5.25 18.03 5.62
CA GLU A 9 -4.29 18.93 4.97
C GLU A 9 -4.11 20.25 5.75
N GLU A 10 -5.22 20.83 6.24
CA GLU A 10 -5.18 22.01 7.08
C GLU A 10 -4.47 21.75 8.41
N VAL A 11 -4.78 20.63 9.07
CA VAL A 11 -4.14 20.21 10.32
C VAL A 11 -2.65 20.00 10.11
N TYR A 12 -2.26 19.30 9.05
CA TYR A 12 -0.86 19.10 8.68
C TYR A 12 -0.12 20.42 8.50
N THR A 13 -0.73 21.34 7.74
CA THR A 13 -0.12 22.66 7.48
C THR A 13 0.08 23.44 8.78
N LYS A 14 -0.88 23.38 9.72
CA LYS A 14 -0.77 23.99 11.04
C LYS A 14 0.33 23.36 11.87
N CYS A 15 0.36 22.03 11.99
CA CYS A 15 1.41 21.32 12.72
C CYS A 15 2.81 21.63 12.16
N ALA A 16 2.97 21.58 10.84
CA ALA A 16 4.24 21.92 10.19
C ALA A 16 4.68 23.37 10.45
N SER A 17 3.72 24.30 10.52
CA SER A 17 4.00 25.69 10.88
C SER A 17 4.44 25.85 12.34
N LEU A 18 3.76 25.13 13.26
CA LEU A 18 4.11 25.15 14.68
C LEU A 18 5.50 24.55 14.93
N LEU A 19 5.84 23.46 14.22
CA LEU A 19 7.15 22.84 14.28
C LEU A 19 8.26 23.78 13.79
N LYS A 20 8.05 24.48 12.68
CA LYS A 20 8.99 25.48 12.16
C LYS A 20 9.21 26.69 13.10
N GLN A 21 8.27 26.95 13.99
CA GLN A 21 8.36 28.02 14.99
C GLN A 21 8.90 27.55 16.33
N ASP A 22 9.39 26.32 16.42
CA ASP A 22 9.84 25.65 17.65
C ASP A 22 8.78 25.63 18.78
N LYS A 23 7.51 25.77 18.40
CA LYS A 23 6.37 25.71 19.34
C LYS A 23 6.04 24.31 19.77
N ILE A 24 6.22 23.35 18.88
CA ILE A 24 6.12 21.91 19.14
C ILE A 24 7.43 21.24 18.73
N SER A 25 7.76 20.13 19.38
CA SER A 25 8.99 19.39 19.12
C SER A 25 8.77 18.29 18.07
N ASP A 26 7.60 17.68 18.06
CA ASP A 26 7.20 16.68 17.06
C ASP A 26 5.67 16.57 17.00
N TYR A 27 5.15 15.93 15.95
CA TYR A 27 3.72 15.64 15.82
C TYR A 27 3.46 14.40 14.96
N ARG A 28 2.31 13.77 15.20
CA ARG A 28 1.78 12.67 14.41
C ARG A 28 0.31 12.90 14.13
N ILE A 29 -0.13 12.62 12.90
CA ILE A 29 -1.53 12.72 12.49
C ILE A 29 -1.98 11.34 12.03
N ILE A 30 -3.04 10.83 12.64
CA ILE A 30 -3.63 9.53 12.31
C ILE A 30 -5.08 9.73 11.89
N LEU A 31 -5.39 9.35 10.66
CA LEU A 31 -6.77 9.36 10.18
C LEU A 31 -7.45 8.03 10.52
N ASN A 32 -8.41 8.09 11.43
CA ASN A 32 -9.15 6.92 11.90
C ASN A 32 -10.25 6.46 10.92
N TYR A 33 -10.63 5.18 11.06
CA TYR A 33 -11.69 4.57 10.24
C TYR A 33 -13.08 5.20 10.42
N ASN A 34 -13.32 5.92 11.53
CA ASN A 34 -14.55 6.64 11.84
C ASN A 34 -14.58 8.09 11.30
N ASN A 35 -13.62 8.47 10.45
CA ASN A 35 -13.41 9.82 9.91
C ASN A 35 -13.06 10.85 10.98
N LEU A 36 -12.45 10.45 12.09
CA LEU A 36 -11.81 11.35 13.03
C LEU A 36 -10.31 11.44 12.73
N VAL A 37 -9.75 12.60 13.00
CA VAL A 37 -8.31 12.87 12.86
C VAL A 37 -7.72 12.94 14.26
N ASP A 38 -6.93 11.94 14.63
CA ASP A 38 -6.18 11.97 15.88
C ASP A 38 -4.85 12.70 15.64
N VAL A 39 -4.58 13.70 16.44
CA VAL A 39 -3.36 14.51 16.37
C VAL A 39 -2.62 14.39 17.69
N TYR A 40 -1.44 13.80 17.62
CA TYR A 40 -0.52 13.66 18.74
C TYR A 40 0.59 14.69 18.61
N ILE A 41 0.84 15.47 19.64
CA ILE A 41 1.81 16.57 19.63
C ILE A 41 2.74 16.46 20.83
N ILE A 42 4.04 16.52 20.58
CA ILE A 42 5.03 16.76 21.64
C ILE A 42 5.23 18.27 21.77
N LEU A 43 4.93 18.80 22.94
CA LEU A 43 5.04 20.23 23.24
C LEU A 43 6.51 20.69 23.15
N GLY A 44 6.70 21.88 22.61
CA GLY A 44 7.98 22.59 22.59
C GLY A 44 7.98 23.79 23.55
N SER A 45 7.99 24.99 22.98
CA SER A 45 8.05 26.23 23.76
C SER A 45 6.68 26.78 24.20
N VAL A 46 5.58 26.16 23.79
CA VAL A 46 4.19 26.63 24.09
C VAL A 46 3.49 25.73 25.10
N SER A 47 2.45 26.27 25.72
CA SER A 47 1.58 25.53 26.62
C SER A 47 0.57 24.67 25.85
N GLN A 48 0.02 23.65 26.54
CA GLN A 48 -1.05 22.81 26.00
C GLN A 48 -2.29 23.64 25.62
N ASP A 49 -2.65 24.66 26.43
CA ASP A 49 -3.83 25.47 26.19
C ASP A 49 -3.71 26.27 24.87
N GLU A 50 -2.52 26.78 24.56
CA GLU A 50 -2.27 27.49 23.30
C GLU A 50 -2.44 26.52 22.08
N ILE A 51 -2.04 25.27 22.20
CA ILE A 51 -2.22 24.26 21.15
C ILE A 51 -3.70 23.91 21.02
N ILE A 52 -4.43 23.71 22.13
CA ILE A 52 -5.87 23.44 22.11
C ILE A 52 -6.62 24.56 21.39
N ASP A 53 -6.30 25.81 21.66
CA ASP A 53 -6.93 26.96 21.00
C ASP A 53 -6.71 26.96 19.48
N VAL A 54 -5.53 26.57 19.00
CA VAL A 54 -5.22 26.49 17.56
C VAL A 54 -6.12 25.47 16.83
N PHE A 55 -6.50 24.40 17.50
CA PHE A 55 -7.30 23.31 16.92
C PHE A 55 -8.77 23.33 17.34
N SER A 56 -9.19 24.27 18.17
CA SER A 56 -10.55 24.36 18.73
C SER A 56 -11.67 24.50 17.69
N SER A 57 -11.34 24.97 16.47
CA SER A 57 -12.30 25.11 15.37
C SER A 57 -12.64 23.84 14.63
N TYR A 58 -11.92 22.72 14.90
CA TYR A 58 -12.11 21.46 14.21
C TYR A 58 -12.91 20.47 15.08
N ASN A 59 -14.13 20.15 14.66
CA ASN A 59 -14.99 19.19 15.38
C ASN A 59 -14.59 17.74 15.17
N ASP A 60 -13.85 17.46 14.08
CA ASP A 60 -13.47 16.10 13.67
C ASP A 60 -12.01 15.78 14.05
N VAL A 61 -11.40 16.59 14.93
CA VAL A 61 -10.00 16.44 15.40
C VAL A 61 -9.99 16.08 16.88
N ASN A 62 -9.36 14.95 17.20
CA ASN A 62 -9.00 14.57 18.55
C ASN A 62 -7.54 14.98 18.80
N LEU A 63 -7.31 15.86 19.74
CA LEU A 63 -5.98 16.37 20.04
C LEU A 63 -5.45 15.76 21.33
N SER A 64 -4.21 15.26 21.29
CA SER A 64 -3.46 14.77 22.45
C SER A 64 -2.10 15.45 22.50
N CYS A 65 -1.81 16.12 23.59
CA CYS A 65 -0.56 16.86 23.79
C CYS A 65 0.23 16.21 24.93
N PHE A 66 1.54 16.06 24.74
CA PHE A 66 2.47 15.43 25.67
C PHE A 66 3.70 16.31 25.84
N THR A 67 4.29 16.27 27.02
CA THR A 67 5.66 16.74 27.21
C THR A 67 6.66 15.72 26.65
N ALA A 68 7.89 16.13 26.42
CA ALA A 68 8.93 15.23 25.94
C ALA A 68 9.18 14.07 26.94
N ASP A 69 9.08 14.34 28.25
CA ASP A 69 9.27 13.32 29.28
C ASP A 69 8.13 12.29 29.30
N GLU A 70 6.89 12.74 29.11
CA GLU A 70 5.72 11.83 28.96
C GLU A 70 5.83 10.97 27.72
N ALA A 71 6.20 11.55 26.57
CA ALA A 71 6.36 10.80 25.34
C ALA A 71 7.45 9.73 25.41
N ASN A 72 8.58 10.02 26.09
CA ASN A 72 9.69 9.08 26.26
C ASN A 72 9.47 8.03 27.36
N SER A 73 8.50 8.23 28.24
CA SER A 73 8.19 7.30 29.35
C SER A 73 7.10 6.28 29.02
N ASP A 74 6.39 6.45 27.92
CA ASP A 74 5.31 5.59 27.46
C ASP A 74 5.75 4.80 26.23
N ASP A 75 5.96 3.51 26.37
CA ASP A 75 6.41 2.61 25.29
C ASP A 75 5.49 2.68 24.05
N PHE A 76 4.20 2.93 24.23
CA PHE A 76 3.27 3.07 23.12
C PHE A 76 3.47 4.39 22.37
N LEU A 77 3.65 5.49 23.09
CA LEU A 77 3.91 6.79 22.48
C LEU A 77 5.27 6.80 21.79
N GLU A 78 6.31 6.30 22.45
CA GLU A 78 7.65 6.25 21.91
C GLU A 78 7.71 5.34 20.68
N SER A 79 7.35 4.06 20.82
CA SER A 79 7.57 3.07 19.76
C SER A 79 6.52 3.09 18.67
N PHE A 80 5.27 3.42 18.97
CA PHE A 80 4.16 3.32 18.02
C PHE A 80 3.79 4.66 17.38
N ILE A 81 3.89 5.77 18.12
CA ILE A 81 3.49 7.08 17.65
C ILE A 81 4.67 7.87 17.08
N PHE A 82 5.83 7.89 17.75
CA PHE A 82 6.92 8.79 17.41
C PHE A 82 8.20 8.15 16.84
N GLU A 83 8.42 6.84 17.01
CA GLU A 83 9.66 6.16 16.62
C GLU A 83 9.78 5.77 15.13
N SER A 84 8.84 6.12 14.28
CA SER A 84 8.96 5.80 12.85
C SER A 84 10.11 6.61 12.22
N LYS A 85 11.21 5.92 11.91
CA LYS A 85 12.47 6.49 11.38
C LYS A 85 12.34 7.20 10.03
N GLU A 86 11.25 6.99 9.30
CA GLU A 86 10.89 7.77 8.13
C GLU A 86 9.78 8.74 8.54
N LYS A 87 10.08 10.03 8.48
CA LYS A 87 9.20 11.13 8.90
C LYS A 87 7.95 11.25 8.02
N VAL A 88 7.08 10.27 8.08
CA VAL A 88 5.70 10.43 7.62
C VAL A 88 4.89 10.91 8.81
N ASN A 89 4.68 12.21 8.91
CA ASN A 89 3.92 12.81 10.01
C ASN A 89 2.41 12.58 9.88
N ILE A 90 1.96 11.94 8.80
CA ILE A 90 0.56 11.56 8.56
C ILE A 90 0.49 10.07 8.37
N ASP A 91 -0.36 9.43 9.12
CA ASP A 91 -0.64 8.00 9.01
C ASP A 91 -2.16 7.76 8.88
N SER A 92 -2.55 6.59 8.49
CA SER A 92 -3.96 6.22 8.38
C SER A 92 -4.16 4.77 8.77
N THR A 93 -5.14 4.54 9.63
CA THR A 93 -5.63 3.19 9.92
C THR A 93 -6.36 2.56 8.72
N ARG A 94 -6.61 3.35 7.67
CA ARG A 94 -7.13 2.91 6.38
C ARG A 94 -6.00 2.91 5.36
N ARG A 95 -5.57 1.74 4.93
CA ARG A 95 -4.42 1.50 4.04
C ARG A 95 -4.41 2.25 2.70
N HIS A 96 -5.44 2.96 2.30
CA HIS A 96 -5.52 3.54 0.95
C HIS A 96 -5.91 5.01 0.89
N LEU A 97 -5.99 5.70 2.04
CA LEU A 97 -6.47 7.08 2.05
C LEU A 97 -5.39 8.12 1.77
N SER A 98 -4.13 7.81 2.04
CA SER A 98 -3.00 8.71 1.73
C SER A 98 -2.92 9.05 0.22
N ASN A 99 -3.28 8.11 -0.65
CA ASN A 99 -3.27 8.30 -2.10
C ASN A 99 -4.39 9.22 -2.62
N LEU A 100 -5.42 9.49 -1.82
CA LEU A 100 -6.51 10.41 -2.19
C LEU A 100 -6.16 11.88 -1.92
N LEU A 101 -5.17 12.14 -1.06
CA LEU A 101 -4.73 13.50 -0.73
C LEU A 101 -3.96 14.17 -1.87
N ASN A 102 -3.27 13.36 -2.70
CA ASN A 102 -2.53 13.84 -3.85
C ASN A 102 -2.99 13.10 -5.12
N PRO A 103 -4.00 13.59 -5.83
CA PRO A 103 -4.42 12.96 -7.07
C PRO A 103 -3.25 12.93 -8.07
N VAL A 104 -2.79 11.72 -8.37
CA VAL A 104 -1.72 11.50 -9.33
C VAL A 104 -2.14 12.06 -10.68
N LYS A 105 -1.28 12.89 -11.29
CA LYS A 105 -1.49 13.34 -12.67
C LYS A 105 -1.50 12.11 -13.58
N LYS A 106 -2.57 11.95 -14.36
CA LYS A 106 -2.63 10.90 -15.39
C LYS A 106 -1.39 10.99 -16.27
N LYS A 107 -0.52 9.99 -16.19
CA LYS A 107 0.48 9.74 -17.23
C LYS A 107 -0.13 8.77 -18.25
N ASN A 108 0.12 8.99 -19.51
CA ASN A 108 -0.20 8.01 -20.54
C ASN A 108 0.80 6.87 -20.39
N ASN A 109 0.33 5.70 -20.03
CA ASN A 109 1.12 4.48 -20.09
C ASN A 109 1.15 3.97 -21.53
N ASP A 110 2.25 3.35 -21.94
CA ASP A 110 2.39 2.73 -23.26
C ASP A 110 1.46 1.52 -23.43
N ILE A 111 1.05 0.91 -22.31
CA ILE A 111 0.09 -0.20 -22.26
C ILE A 111 -1.19 0.22 -21.53
N PRO A 112 -2.38 -0.30 -21.95
CA PRO A 112 -3.63 -0.05 -21.25
C PRO A 112 -3.62 -0.65 -19.85
N VAL A 113 -3.97 0.15 -18.84
CA VAL A 113 -4.15 -0.31 -17.45
C VAL A 113 -5.63 -0.20 -17.09
N VAL A 114 -6.21 -1.32 -16.63
CA VAL A 114 -7.60 -1.39 -16.19
C VAL A 114 -7.66 -1.80 -14.73
N THR A 115 -8.32 -1.01 -13.91
CA THR A 115 -8.47 -1.28 -12.48
C THR A 115 -9.87 -1.84 -12.18
N PHE A 116 -9.90 -3.00 -11.52
CA PHE A 116 -11.11 -3.60 -10.97
C PHE A 116 -11.20 -3.27 -9.48
N TYR A 117 -12.14 -2.43 -9.10
CA TYR A 117 -12.27 -1.94 -7.73
C TYR A 117 -13.71 -2.09 -7.20
N SER A 118 -13.87 -2.37 -5.91
CA SER A 118 -15.15 -2.31 -5.22
C SER A 118 -14.96 -2.04 -3.73
N TYR A 119 -15.90 -1.32 -3.12
CA TYR A 119 -15.91 -1.07 -1.67
C TYR A 119 -16.39 -2.27 -0.85
N LYS A 120 -17.08 -3.22 -1.47
CA LYS A 120 -17.69 -4.36 -0.79
C LYS A 120 -17.03 -5.64 -1.23
N GLY A 121 -16.68 -6.49 -0.27
CA GLY A 121 -16.24 -7.86 -0.55
C GLY A 121 -17.36 -8.72 -1.14
N GLY A 122 -16.99 -9.78 -1.85
CA GLY A 122 -17.94 -10.78 -2.37
C GLY A 122 -18.81 -10.34 -3.57
N VAL A 123 -18.52 -9.20 -4.18
CA VAL A 123 -19.27 -8.70 -5.37
C VAL A 123 -18.77 -9.29 -6.70
N GLY A 124 -17.88 -10.26 -6.68
CA GLY A 124 -17.37 -10.93 -7.88
C GLY A 124 -16.26 -10.18 -8.62
N ARG A 125 -15.56 -9.21 -7.98
CA ARG A 125 -14.45 -8.44 -8.57
C ARG A 125 -13.40 -9.35 -9.20
N SER A 126 -12.81 -10.26 -8.41
CA SER A 126 -11.75 -11.17 -8.88
C SER A 126 -12.25 -12.14 -9.94
N THR A 127 -13.48 -12.65 -9.81
CA THR A 127 -14.12 -13.51 -10.82
C THR A 127 -14.31 -12.76 -12.14
N THR A 128 -14.76 -11.52 -12.10
CA THR A 128 -14.94 -10.69 -13.30
C THR A 128 -13.60 -10.42 -13.97
N LEU A 129 -12.58 -10.05 -13.18
CA LEU A 129 -11.22 -9.84 -13.69
C LEU A 129 -10.68 -11.10 -14.38
N ALA A 130 -10.76 -12.27 -13.72
CA ALA A 130 -10.31 -13.53 -14.28
C ALA A 130 -11.04 -13.89 -15.58
N SER A 131 -12.35 -13.71 -15.60
CA SER A 131 -13.17 -13.96 -16.81
C SER A 131 -12.81 -13.02 -17.96
N CYS A 132 -12.61 -11.74 -17.69
CA CYS A 132 -12.18 -10.77 -18.69
C CYS A 132 -10.78 -11.08 -19.23
N ALA A 133 -9.84 -11.45 -18.35
CA ALA A 133 -8.49 -11.81 -18.75
C ALA A 133 -8.50 -13.04 -19.67
N SER A 134 -9.20 -14.13 -19.28
CA SER A 134 -9.35 -15.33 -20.12
C SER A 134 -10.04 -15.03 -21.45
N PHE A 135 -11.11 -14.22 -21.42
CA PHE A 135 -11.80 -13.84 -22.64
C PHE A 135 -10.89 -13.12 -23.64
N LEU A 136 -10.12 -12.14 -23.17
CA LEU A 136 -9.20 -11.38 -24.01
C LEU A 136 -8.04 -12.25 -24.52
N ALA A 137 -7.51 -13.14 -23.68
CA ALA A 137 -6.43 -14.03 -24.08
C ALA A 137 -6.91 -15.06 -25.10
N ILE A 138 -8.05 -15.73 -24.86
CA ILE A 138 -8.57 -16.78 -25.75
C ILE A 138 -9.08 -16.20 -27.07
N ASN A 139 -9.95 -15.18 -27.02
CA ASN A 139 -10.65 -14.72 -28.20
C ASN A 139 -9.88 -13.66 -28.99
N HIS A 140 -9.01 -12.91 -28.35
CA HIS A 140 -8.24 -11.84 -28.96
C HIS A 140 -6.73 -12.08 -28.97
N LYS A 141 -6.27 -13.26 -28.49
CA LYS A 141 -4.86 -13.66 -28.43
C LYS A 141 -3.99 -12.60 -27.74
N LYS A 142 -4.57 -11.91 -26.75
CA LYS A 142 -3.87 -10.87 -26.02
C LYS A 142 -2.95 -11.46 -24.97
N LYS A 143 -1.87 -10.74 -24.71
CA LYS A 143 -1.04 -10.97 -23.55
C LYS A 143 -1.56 -10.07 -22.42
N ILE A 144 -1.90 -10.63 -21.30
CA ILE A 144 -2.51 -9.96 -20.15
C ILE A 144 -1.61 -10.13 -18.93
N VAL A 145 -1.40 -9.06 -18.20
CA VAL A 145 -0.73 -9.11 -16.91
C VAL A 145 -1.72 -8.68 -15.83
N ILE A 146 -1.86 -9.49 -14.80
CA ILE A 146 -2.72 -9.24 -13.65
C ILE A 146 -1.85 -8.93 -12.45
N LEU A 147 -2.12 -7.80 -11.80
CA LEU A 147 -1.51 -7.39 -10.54
C LEU A 147 -2.54 -7.57 -9.43
N ASP A 148 -2.31 -8.50 -8.50
CA ASP A 148 -3.16 -8.68 -7.32
C ASP A 148 -2.77 -7.67 -6.24
N CYS A 149 -3.43 -6.51 -6.26
CA CYS A 149 -3.23 -5.46 -5.26
C CYS A 149 -4.17 -5.59 -4.05
N ASP A 150 -4.85 -6.72 -3.88
CA ASP A 150 -5.65 -6.99 -2.68
C ASP A 150 -4.75 -7.54 -1.56
N PHE A 151 -3.90 -6.67 -1.04
CA PHE A 151 -2.92 -7.03 -0.02
C PHE A 151 -3.55 -7.46 1.32
N GLU A 152 -4.79 -7.10 1.59
CA GLU A 152 -5.47 -7.46 2.85
C GLU A 152 -6.09 -8.84 2.80
N ALA A 153 -6.57 -9.25 1.62
CA ALA A 153 -7.22 -10.54 1.41
C ALA A 153 -6.77 -11.14 0.07
N PRO A 154 -5.46 -11.43 -0.10
CA PRO A 154 -4.94 -11.97 -1.35
C PRO A 154 -5.60 -13.30 -1.66
N GLY A 155 -6.08 -13.46 -2.88
CA GLY A 155 -6.82 -14.67 -3.26
C GLY A 155 -6.76 -14.98 -4.74
N PHE A 156 -6.09 -14.13 -5.52
CA PHE A 156 -6.10 -14.30 -6.97
C PHE A 156 -5.31 -15.52 -7.45
N THR A 157 -4.31 -15.96 -6.70
CA THR A 157 -3.53 -17.19 -6.95
C THR A 157 -4.40 -18.44 -7.13
N ASN A 158 -5.58 -18.48 -6.52
CA ASN A 158 -6.48 -19.63 -6.57
C ASN A 158 -7.43 -19.63 -7.77
N PHE A 159 -7.43 -18.59 -8.60
CA PHE A 159 -8.33 -18.48 -9.76
C PHE A 159 -7.87 -19.24 -10.99
N PHE A 160 -6.55 -19.42 -11.13
CA PHE A 160 -5.97 -20.10 -12.29
C PHE A 160 -5.01 -21.21 -11.85
N LEU A 161 -4.88 -22.22 -12.67
CA LEU A 161 -3.77 -23.16 -12.55
C LEU A 161 -2.54 -22.58 -13.24
N LYS A 162 -1.39 -22.75 -12.62
CA LYS A 162 -0.10 -22.37 -13.18
C LYS A 162 0.21 -23.21 -14.41
N ASP A 163 0.94 -22.65 -15.37
CA ASP A 163 1.56 -23.43 -16.43
C ASP A 163 2.60 -24.38 -15.81
N PRO A 164 2.66 -25.65 -16.24
CA PRO A 164 3.64 -26.61 -15.70
C PRO A 164 5.10 -26.20 -15.85
N CYS A 165 5.40 -25.29 -16.79
CA CYS A 165 6.75 -24.75 -16.98
C CYS A 165 7.03 -23.52 -16.11
N SER A 166 6.01 -22.96 -15.45
CA SER A 166 6.19 -21.84 -14.53
C SER A 166 6.92 -22.25 -13.25
N PRO A 167 7.68 -21.37 -12.63
CA PRO A 167 8.29 -21.63 -11.33
C PRO A 167 7.27 -22.09 -10.30
N ILE A 168 7.60 -23.12 -9.52
CA ILE A 168 6.73 -23.65 -8.46
C ILE A 168 6.45 -22.55 -7.44
N TYR A 169 7.45 -21.75 -7.11
CA TYR A 169 7.35 -20.60 -6.20
C TYR A 169 7.54 -19.34 -6.98
N SER A 170 6.65 -18.38 -6.81
CA SER A 170 6.80 -17.04 -7.34
C SER A 170 6.66 -16.05 -6.19
N ASN A 171 7.65 -15.20 -6.06
CA ASN A 171 7.47 -13.97 -5.30
C ASN A 171 6.31 -13.16 -5.91
N GLY A 172 5.81 -12.18 -5.18
CA GLY A 172 4.73 -11.33 -5.65
C GLY A 172 5.07 -9.85 -5.59
N LEU A 173 4.04 -9.02 -5.53
CA LEU A 173 4.19 -7.58 -5.51
C LEU A 173 4.91 -7.07 -4.26
N ILE A 174 4.65 -7.65 -3.09
CA ILE A 174 5.32 -7.26 -1.85
C ILE A 174 6.82 -7.50 -1.97
N GLU A 175 7.23 -8.69 -2.39
CA GLU A 175 8.64 -9.02 -2.57
C GLU A 175 9.27 -8.14 -3.65
N TYR A 176 8.54 -7.84 -4.73
CA TYR A 176 9.00 -6.89 -5.74
C TYR A 176 9.29 -5.51 -5.16
N PHE A 177 8.39 -4.95 -4.36
CA PHE A 177 8.57 -3.63 -3.78
C PHE A 177 9.63 -3.59 -2.67
N MET A 178 9.90 -4.73 -2.03
CA MET A 178 10.92 -4.84 -0.96
C MET A 178 12.31 -5.20 -1.48
N ASP A 179 12.43 -5.59 -2.74
CA ASP A 179 13.73 -5.93 -3.34
C ASP A 179 14.47 -4.65 -3.73
N ASP A 180 15.60 -4.41 -3.08
CA ASP A 180 16.48 -3.27 -3.31
C ASP A 180 17.47 -3.51 -4.47
N ASN A 181 17.51 -4.74 -5.04
CA ASN A 181 18.46 -5.10 -6.09
C ASN A 181 17.94 -4.71 -7.49
N GLU A 182 18.02 -3.43 -7.81
CA GLU A 182 17.50 -2.88 -9.07
C GLU A 182 18.15 -3.46 -10.34
N GLU A 183 19.40 -3.95 -10.28
CA GLU A 183 20.16 -4.45 -11.45
C GLU A 183 19.63 -5.82 -11.93
N ASP A 184 19.25 -6.71 -11.01
CA ASP A 184 18.81 -8.08 -11.32
C ASP A 184 17.30 -8.28 -11.16
N LYS A 185 16.52 -7.21 -11.01
CA LYS A 185 15.09 -7.26 -10.74
C LYS A 185 14.25 -7.60 -11.98
N SER A 186 14.33 -8.86 -12.41
CA SER A 186 13.46 -9.35 -13.50
C SER A 186 12.03 -9.55 -13.03
N VAL A 187 11.05 -9.03 -13.77
CA VAL A 187 9.62 -9.19 -13.45
C VAL A 187 9.18 -10.66 -13.45
N THR A 188 9.87 -11.53 -14.19
CA THR A 188 9.57 -12.97 -14.24
C THR A 188 9.81 -13.69 -12.91
N ASN A 189 10.59 -13.08 -11.99
CA ASN A 189 10.82 -13.62 -10.65
C ASN A 189 9.65 -13.36 -9.70
N TYR A 190 8.69 -12.50 -10.10
CA TYR A 190 7.59 -12.03 -9.26
C TYR A 190 6.21 -12.35 -9.85
N CYS A 191 6.18 -13.08 -10.95
CA CYS A 191 4.93 -13.52 -11.57
C CYS A 191 5.05 -14.97 -12.08
N TRP A 192 3.92 -15.54 -12.37
CA TRP A 192 3.82 -16.86 -12.99
C TRP A 192 2.85 -16.85 -14.17
N GLU A 193 3.09 -17.72 -15.15
CA GLU A 193 2.24 -17.88 -16.31
C GLU A 193 1.06 -18.81 -16.01
N VAL A 194 -0.11 -18.42 -16.47
CA VAL A 194 -1.35 -19.21 -16.35
C VAL A 194 -1.37 -20.31 -17.40
N SER A 195 -1.83 -21.50 -17.01
CA SER A 195 -1.99 -22.64 -17.91
C SER A 195 -2.79 -22.28 -19.16
N LYS A 196 -2.37 -22.82 -20.31
CA LYS A 196 -2.98 -22.59 -21.64
C LYS A 196 -4.46 -22.96 -21.72
N GLN A 197 -4.98 -23.75 -20.80
CA GLN A 197 -6.43 -24.02 -20.74
C GLN A 197 -7.26 -22.76 -20.46
N TYR A 198 -6.67 -21.74 -19.84
CA TYR A 198 -7.33 -20.45 -19.52
C TYR A 198 -6.92 -19.31 -20.44
N SER A 199 -5.80 -19.41 -21.13
CA SER A 199 -5.27 -18.36 -21.99
C SER A 199 -5.34 -18.69 -23.48
N GLY A 200 -5.53 -19.97 -23.86
CA GLY A 200 -5.56 -20.41 -25.25
C GLY A 200 -4.25 -20.08 -25.97
N GLU A 201 -4.36 -19.38 -27.12
CA GLU A 201 -3.20 -18.90 -27.88
C GLU A 201 -2.65 -17.57 -27.36
N GLY A 202 -3.35 -16.90 -26.44
CA GLY A 202 -2.85 -15.73 -25.72
C GLY A 202 -1.99 -16.12 -24.52
N GLU A 203 -1.66 -15.14 -23.68
CA GLU A 203 -0.87 -15.34 -22.47
C GLU A 203 -1.48 -14.58 -21.32
N ILE A 204 -1.43 -15.16 -20.12
CA ILE A 204 -1.82 -14.48 -18.88
C ILE A 204 -0.70 -14.69 -17.87
N TYR A 205 -0.20 -13.60 -17.32
CA TYR A 205 0.75 -13.59 -16.21
C TYR A 205 0.08 -13.04 -14.96
N VAL A 206 0.35 -13.63 -13.81
CA VAL A 206 -0.18 -13.20 -12.52
C VAL A 206 0.96 -12.82 -11.61
N PHE A 207 0.94 -11.58 -11.13
CA PHE A 207 1.71 -11.12 -9.99
C PHE A 207 0.82 -11.29 -8.76
N PRO A 208 1.04 -12.28 -7.91
CA PRO A 208 0.29 -12.40 -6.66
C PRO A 208 0.61 -11.21 -5.74
N ALA A 209 -0.23 -10.96 -4.74
CA ALA A 209 0.04 -9.93 -3.75
C ALA A 209 1.37 -10.16 -3.01
N GLY A 210 1.71 -11.41 -2.78
CA GLY A 210 2.99 -11.85 -2.23
C GLY A 210 3.07 -13.37 -2.18
N ASN A 211 4.21 -13.90 -1.74
CA ASN A 211 4.44 -15.33 -1.63
C ASN A 211 3.79 -15.88 -0.35
N LEU A 212 2.57 -16.39 -0.47
CA LEU A 212 1.83 -17.06 0.61
C LEU A 212 1.65 -18.56 0.34
N GLU A 213 2.37 -19.13 -0.64
CA GLU A 213 2.24 -20.54 -0.96
C GLU A 213 2.86 -21.42 0.13
N ASP A 214 2.07 -22.38 0.60
CA ASP A 214 2.50 -23.40 1.54
C ASP A 214 3.38 -24.43 0.84
N GLU A 215 4.60 -24.63 1.33
CA GLU A 215 5.30 -25.88 1.07
C GLU A 215 4.80 -26.92 2.08
N GLU A 216 3.89 -27.78 1.68
CA GLU A 216 3.39 -28.90 2.50
C GLU A 216 4.50 -29.81 3.07
N SER A 217 5.75 -29.63 2.64
CA SER A 217 6.86 -30.53 2.95
C SER A 217 7.77 -30.07 4.08
N ILE A 218 7.70 -28.83 4.57
CA ILE A 218 8.61 -28.36 5.64
C ILE A 218 7.86 -27.47 6.63
N GLY A 219 7.29 -28.07 7.66
CA GLY A 219 6.39 -27.49 8.66
C GLY A 219 6.82 -26.21 9.41
N ASN A 220 7.90 -25.54 9.01
CA ASN A 220 8.36 -24.26 9.57
C ASN A 220 8.39 -23.13 8.54
N LEU A 221 8.24 -23.39 7.24
CA LEU A 221 8.37 -22.38 6.18
C LEU A 221 7.12 -21.49 6.02
N PHE A 222 5.94 -22.02 6.34
CA PHE A 222 4.69 -21.25 6.29
C PHE A 222 4.74 -20.03 7.20
N HIS A 223 5.21 -20.19 8.43
CA HIS A 223 5.37 -19.08 9.37
C HIS A 223 6.37 -18.05 8.83
N THR A 224 7.43 -18.47 8.18
CA THR A 224 8.44 -17.57 7.62
C THR A 224 7.88 -16.76 6.45
N ASN A 225 7.15 -17.38 5.53
CA ASN A 225 6.54 -16.68 4.40
C ASN A 225 5.46 -15.70 4.85
N LEU A 226 4.60 -16.10 5.78
CA LEU A 226 3.59 -15.21 6.37
C LEU A 226 4.24 -14.04 7.13
N GLU A 227 5.30 -14.29 7.89
CA GLU A 227 6.03 -13.25 8.60
C GLU A 227 6.69 -12.28 7.62
N HIS A 228 7.34 -12.76 6.56
CA HIS A 228 7.89 -11.90 5.50
C HIS A 228 6.81 -11.08 4.81
N TYR A 229 5.66 -11.69 4.52
CA TYR A 229 4.51 -11.00 3.94
C TYR A 229 4.00 -9.88 4.84
N LEU A 230 3.78 -10.15 6.12
CA LEU A 230 3.30 -9.16 7.10
C LEU A 230 4.30 -8.04 7.31
N ASN A 231 5.59 -8.35 7.38
CA ASN A 231 6.65 -7.36 7.46
C ASN A 231 6.70 -6.47 6.19
N GLY A 232 6.53 -7.08 5.03
CA GLY A 232 6.46 -6.36 3.75
C GLY A 232 5.25 -5.42 3.69
N LEU A 233 4.07 -5.88 4.14
CA LEU A 233 2.87 -5.04 4.27
C LEU A 233 3.11 -3.83 5.16
N THR A 234 3.71 -4.06 6.32
CA THR A 234 4.02 -2.98 7.26
C THR A 234 4.95 -1.96 6.60
N ARG A 235 5.97 -2.41 5.87
CA ARG A 235 6.89 -1.51 5.14
C ARG A 235 6.20 -0.75 4.00
N LEU A 236 5.27 -1.39 3.27
CA LEU A 236 4.47 -0.70 2.24
C LEU A 236 3.61 0.43 2.82
N ASP A 237 3.08 0.26 4.03
CA ASP A 237 2.30 1.30 4.70
C ASP A 237 3.14 2.55 5.00
N PHE A 238 4.46 2.41 5.14
CA PHE A 238 5.39 3.54 5.34
C PHE A 238 5.85 4.21 4.04
N PHE A 239 5.54 3.66 2.87
CA PHE A 239 5.85 4.34 1.63
C PHE A 239 5.00 5.60 1.49
N SER A 240 5.67 6.71 1.14
CA SER A 240 4.91 7.89 0.75
C SER A 240 4.07 7.56 -0.50
N PRO A 241 2.92 8.22 -0.70
CA PRO A 241 2.11 8.03 -1.91
C PRO A 241 2.92 8.20 -3.20
N ASP A 242 3.80 9.19 -3.24
CA ASP A 242 4.65 9.46 -4.40
C ASP A 242 5.68 8.33 -4.63
N THR A 243 6.23 7.76 -3.56
CA THR A 243 7.14 6.62 -3.66
C THR A 243 6.43 5.41 -4.23
N LEU A 244 5.25 5.07 -3.70
CA LEU A 244 4.49 3.91 -4.17
C LEU A 244 4.05 4.07 -5.63
N VAL A 245 3.59 5.27 -6.01
CA VAL A 245 3.25 5.57 -7.40
C VAL A 245 4.44 5.40 -8.33
N ASN A 246 5.60 5.92 -7.95
CA ASN A 246 6.83 5.76 -8.74
C ASN A 246 7.23 4.28 -8.88
N GLN A 247 7.11 3.48 -7.82
CA GLN A 247 7.38 2.05 -7.86
C GLN A 247 6.43 1.32 -8.82
N PHE A 248 5.14 1.64 -8.80
CA PHE A 248 4.18 1.09 -9.77
C PHE A 248 4.47 1.52 -11.20
N GLU A 249 4.85 2.78 -11.45
CA GLU A 249 5.24 3.25 -12.78
C GLU A 249 6.46 2.49 -13.30
N ILE A 250 7.47 2.28 -12.46
CA ILE A 250 8.66 1.49 -12.80
C ILE A 250 8.27 0.04 -13.11
N LEU A 251 7.42 -0.57 -12.27
CA LEU A 251 6.92 -1.92 -12.50
C LEU A 251 6.19 -2.04 -13.83
N ILE A 252 5.24 -1.15 -14.13
CA ILE A 252 4.48 -1.16 -15.40
C ILE A 252 5.43 -1.02 -16.60
N LYS A 253 6.43 -0.15 -16.51
CA LYS A 253 7.43 0.00 -17.55
C LYS A 253 8.24 -1.29 -17.75
N ARG A 254 8.73 -1.90 -16.67
CA ARG A 254 9.45 -3.19 -16.74
C ARG A 254 8.59 -4.31 -17.29
N ILE A 255 7.32 -4.38 -16.92
CA ILE A 255 6.35 -5.32 -17.48
C ILE A 255 6.24 -5.14 -19.00
N ASN A 256 6.09 -3.90 -19.46
CA ASN A 256 6.06 -3.60 -20.90
C ASN A 256 7.34 -4.04 -21.61
N ASP A 257 8.50 -3.74 -21.05
CA ASP A 257 9.81 -4.01 -21.65
C ASP A 257 10.16 -5.50 -21.65
N GLN A 258 9.77 -6.26 -20.63
CA GLN A 258 10.16 -7.67 -20.44
C GLN A 258 9.10 -8.67 -20.88
N LEU A 259 7.83 -8.36 -20.70
CA LEU A 259 6.73 -9.24 -21.09
C LEU A 259 6.02 -8.78 -22.37
N GLY A 260 5.99 -7.49 -22.69
CA GLY A 260 5.35 -6.93 -23.89
C GLY A 260 3.87 -7.25 -24.00
N PRO A 261 3.02 -6.95 -22.98
CA PRO A 261 1.59 -7.27 -22.99
C PRO A 261 0.78 -6.44 -24.00
#